data_3f4f7e7673ea1a828b32f44ab518135d
#
_entry.id   3f4f7e7673ea1a828b32f44ab518135d
#
_cell.length_a   1.000
_cell.length_b   1.000
_cell.length_c   1.000
_cell.angle_alpha   90.00
_cell.angle_beta   90.00
_cell.angle_gamma   90.00
#
_symmetry.space_group_name_H-M   'P 1'
#
loop_
_entity.id
_entity.type
_entity.pdbx_description
1 polymer ?
#
loop_
_entity_poly.entity_id
_entity_poly.type
_entity_poly.pdbx_seq_one_letter_code
_entity_poly.pdbx_strand_id
1 'polypeptide(L)'
;MHVSALQSLIDNSLNYSKEAPNDSIIQWGHELAPILKKQKEYKTLFQLKQLIATAYATRGDMNMAIDHARQMYKEAKELNYPIGIALSSRAIGDAYLNANMQEPAIESYKEALELLDKIPGSEILEQEILPKFILTLIQTSHMDEARTYLKRFENLHTAAPTPTFHFFLCACKAYYDIEAGNPEKGKASLDEARKISDQLRFLYLRSIFNYILGQYYQAIGEYELALQQYERLINTPKAPAPNKHIGLQLECAQLLTKMGRTEEACLIYQKANEQKDSLNALSYARQINDLRGMYQIDQMEIRNQIQRNQITLWVIIASIFILVLILLLIVRIRQEANRLLHSKEELEIARKYAENAIHTKSLFLSNMSHEIRTPLNALSGFSSILTEESIDNDTRRQCNDIIQQNSELLLKLINDVIDLSSLDPGKLTFNFKECDAVNICRNVIDTVEKVKQTQAGVSFVTSLDKLTLRTDESRLQQVLINLLINATKFTTEATSPWHWRKSQRPWPCSQ
;
A
#
# COMPACT_ATOMS: atom_id res chain seq x y z
N MET A 1 34.45 8.57 17.80
CA MET A 1 33.50 8.38 18.92
C MET A 1 32.05 8.13 18.41
N HIS A 2 31.58 8.80 17.38
CA HIS A 2 30.20 8.65 16.88
C HIS A 2 29.91 7.34 16.12
N VAL A 3 30.87 6.77 15.38
CA VAL A 3 30.68 5.53 14.59
C VAL A 3 30.47 4.31 15.49
N SER A 4 31.19 4.20 16.59
CA SER A 4 31.01 3.08 17.54
C SER A 4 29.70 3.18 18.32
N ALA A 5 29.27 4.40 18.64
CA ALA A 5 27.95 4.63 19.25
C ALA A 5 26.80 4.34 18.25
N LEU A 6 27.00 4.65 16.96
CA LEU A 6 26.06 4.32 15.90
C LEU A 6 25.98 2.82 15.65
N GLN A 7 27.13 2.13 15.59
CA GLN A 7 27.16 0.67 15.48
C GLN A 7 26.42 0.02 16.65
N SER A 8 26.66 0.50 17.87
CA SER A 8 25.91 0.07 19.06
C SER A 8 24.40 0.38 18.96
N LEU A 9 24.00 1.50 18.35
CA LEU A 9 22.58 1.83 18.12
C LEU A 9 21.95 0.94 17.05
N ILE A 10 22.68 0.67 15.97
CA ILE A 10 22.24 -0.26 14.91
C ILE A 10 22.10 -1.66 15.51
N ASP A 11 23.12 -2.14 16.23
CA ASP A 11 23.14 -3.46 16.85
C ASP A 11 22.05 -3.58 17.95
N ASN A 12 21.82 -2.53 18.72
CA ASN A 12 20.74 -2.48 19.73
C ASN A 12 19.36 -2.37 19.14
N SER A 13 19.19 -1.68 18.01
CA SER A 13 17.92 -1.61 17.30
C SER A 13 17.57 -2.94 16.62
N LEU A 14 18.58 -3.63 16.09
CA LEU A 14 18.44 -5.00 15.55
C LEU A 14 18.13 -6.01 16.67
N ASN A 15 18.65 -5.78 17.88
CA ASN A 15 18.41 -6.63 19.06
C ASN A 15 17.14 -6.24 19.86
N TYR A 16 16.37 -5.24 19.42
CA TYR A 16 15.15 -4.75 20.10
C TYR A 16 15.34 -4.35 21.58
N SER A 17 16.59 -4.12 22.03
CA SER A 17 16.92 -4.02 23.45
C SER A 17 16.98 -2.60 24.03
N LYS A 18 17.23 -1.58 23.20
CA LYS A 18 17.22 -0.16 23.62
C LYS A 18 16.74 0.69 22.46
N GLU A 19 15.67 1.43 22.69
CA GLU A 19 15.11 2.36 21.71
C GLU A 19 15.60 3.77 22.02
N ALA A 20 16.38 4.33 21.08
CA ALA A 20 16.64 5.77 21.09
C ALA A 20 15.34 6.53 20.71
N PRO A 21 15.14 7.76 21.19
CA PRO A 21 14.04 8.60 20.73
C PRO A 21 14.08 8.78 19.21
N ASN A 22 12.92 8.67 18.55
CA ASN A 22 12.82 8.76 17.09
C ASN A 22 13.46 10.03 16.52
N ASP A 23 13.28 11.17 17.19
CA ASP A 23 13.86 12.45 16.77
C ASP A 23 15.38 12.43 16.80
N SER A 24 15.96 11.78 17.80
CA SER A 24 17.41 11.63 17.88
C SER A 24 17.96 10.73 16.77
N ILE A 25 17.27 9.64 16.43
CA ILE A 25 17.64 8.76 15.31
C ILE A 25 17.63 9.54 14.00
N ILE A 26 16.59 10.34 13.76
CA ILE A 26 16.45 11.13 12.55
C ILE A 26 17.57 12.17 12.47
N GLN A 27 17.80 12.93 13.55
CA GLN A 27 18.84 13.96 13.59
C GLN A 27 20.24 13.37 13.37
N TRP A 28 20.63 12.38 14.18
CA TRP A 28 21.94 11.73 14.05
C TRP A 28 22.12 11.04 12.71
N GLY A 29 21.03 10.49 12.18
CA GLY A 29 21.05 9.86 10.87
C GLY A 29 21.38 10.83 9.74
N HIS A 30 20.81 12.02 9.77
CA HIS A 30 21.12 13.07 8.79
C HIS A 30 22.56 13.60 8.91
N GLU A 31 23.11 13.67 10.13
CA GLU A 31 24.50 14.10 10.36
C GLU A 31 25.51 13.04 9.91
N LEU A 32 25.21 11.75 10.13
CA LEU A 32 26.15 10.65 9.90
C LEU A 32 26.09 10.06 8.47
N ALA A 33 24.97 10.13 7.81
CA ALA A 33 24.81 9.56 6.45
C ALA A 33 25.83 10.12 5.43
N PRO A 34 26.12 11.44 5.37
CA PRO A 34 27.14 11.98 4.48
C PRO A 34 28.55 11.46 4.80
N ILE A 35 28.86 11.25 6.08
CA ILE A 35 30.16 10.76 6.54
C ILE A 35 30.37 9.32 6.09
N LEU A 36 29.39 8.44 6.35
CA LEU A 36 29.41 7.05 5.93
C LEU A 36 29.51 6.90 4.41
N LYS A 37 28.79 7.74 3.66
CA LYS A 37 28.86 7.77 2.20
C LYS A 37 30.27 8.12 1.71
N LYS A 38 30.90 9.12 2.32
CA LYS A 38 32.29 9.51 1.99
C LYS A 38 33.30 8.41 2.32
N GLN A 39 33.08 7.67 3.40
CA GLN A 39 33.89 6.54 3.83
C GLN A 39 33.62 5.26 3.05
N LYS A 40 32.60 5.24 2.17
CA LYS A 40 32.12 4.06 1.40
C LYS A 40 31.63 2.91 2.29
N GLU A 41 31.22 3.22 3.52
CA GLU A 41 30.62 2.26 4.48
C GLU A 41 29.14 2.03 4.13
N TYR A 42 28.89 1.46 2.94
CA TYR A 42 27.54 1.38 2.37
C TYR A 42 26.60 0.51 3.20
N LYS A 43 27.08 -0.61 3.77
CA LYS A 43 26.25 -1.47 4.63
C LYS A 43 25.68 -0.68 5.81
N THR A 44 26.52 -0.03 6.55
CA THR A 44 26.14 0.80 7.72
C THR A 44 25.29 1.99 7.31
N LEU A 45 25.58 2.61 6.16
CA LEU A 45 24.80 3.71 5.60
C LEU A 45 23.34 3.28 5.33
N PHE A 46 23.13 2.15 4.68
CA PHE A 46 21.79 1.70 4.32
C PHE A 46 21.02 1.17 5.53
N GLN A 47 21.70 0.55 6.50
CA GLN A 47 21.09 0.21 7.79
C GLN A 47 20.66 1.46 8.58
N LEU A 48 21.51 2.49 8.63
CA LEU A 48 21.14 3.77 9.25
C LEU A 48 19.93 4.42 8.56
N LYS A 49 19.92 4.46 7.25
CA LYS A 49 18.79 5.02 6.47
C LYS A 49 17.50 4.25 6.72
N GLN A 50 17.57 2.93 6.84
CA GLN A 50 16.43 2.11 7.21
C GLN A 50 15.91 2.47 8.62
N LEU A 51 16.80 2.70 9.58
CA LEU A 51 16.42 3.17 10.92
C LEU A 51 15.71 4.52 10.88
N ILE A 52 16.18 5.46 10.06
CA ILE A 52 15.51 6.76 9.84
C ILE A 52 14.10 6.57 9.28
N ALA A 53 13.94 5.73 8.25
CA ALA A 53 12.63 5.43 7.69
C ALA A 53 11.69 4.82 8.74
N THR A 54 12.19 3.90 9.56
CA THR A 54 11.44 3.30 10.66
C THR A 54 11.07 4.33 11.74
N ALA A 55 11.98 5.26 12.08
CA ALA A 55 11.71 6.33 13.03
C ALA A 55 10.61 7.27 12.55
N TYR A 56 10.61 7.66 11.28
CA TYR A 56 9.52 8.42 10.66
C TYR A 56 8.18 7.66 10.73
N ALA A 57 8.17 6.38 10.35
CA ALA A 57 6.97 5.55 10.38
C ALA A 57 6.42 5.39 11.80
N THR A 58 7.28 5.18 12.80
CA THR A 58 6.89 5.03 14.20
C THR A 58 6.33 6.34 14.78
N ARG A 59 6.87 7.48 14.33
CA ARG A 59 6.36 8.81 14.70
C ARG A 59 5.01 9.14 14.05
N GLY A 60 4.58 8.36 13.05
CA GLY A 60 3.35 8.57 12.28
C GLY A 60 3.54 9.39 11.00
N ASP A 61 4.76 9.80 10.67
CA ASP A 61 5.09 10.55 9.46
C ASP A 61 5.28 9.61 8.25
N MET A 62 4.20 8.95 7.84
CA MET A 62 4.23 7.90 6.80
C MET A 62 4.79 8.38 5.47
N ASN A 63 4.42 9.59 5.05
CA ASN A 63 4.91 10.16 3.78
C ASN A 63 6.43 10.32 3.82
N MET A 64 6.97 10.87 4.91
CA MET A 64 8.41 11.01 5.10
C MET A 64 9.12 9.64 5.13
N ALA A 65 8.50 8.63 5.76
CA ALA A 65 9.04 7.27 5.78
C ALA A 65 9.13 6.67 4.36
N ILE A 66 8.05 6.79 3.57
CA ILE A 66 7.99 6.27 2.20
C ILE A 66 8.96 7.04 1.30
N ASP A 67 8.98 8.35 1.38
CA ASP A 67 9.86 9.17 0.55
C ASP A 67 11.34 8.93 0.86
N HIS A 68 11.67 8.81 2.15
CA HIS A 68 13.03 8.48 2.57
C HIS A 68 13.45 7.09 2.06
N ALA A 69 12.58 6.09 2.15
CA ALA A 69 12.83 4.75 1.66
C ALA A 69 12.96 4.69 0.12
N ARG A 70 12.19 5.49 -0.62
CA ARG A 70 12.31 5.65 -2.08
C ARG A 70 13.62 6.32 -2.48
N GLN A 71 14.03 7.37 -1.76
CA GLN A 71 15.33 8.01 -1.99
C GLN A 71 16.48 7.03 -1.72
N MET A 72 16.37 6.25 -0.64
CA MET A 72 17.30 5.19 -0.32
C MET A 72 17.40 4.15 -1.46
N TYR A 73 16.26 3.74 -2.03
CA TYR A 73 16.20 2.82 -3.17
C TYR A 73 16.89 3.40 -4.43
N LYS A 74 16.62 4.67 -4.75
CA LYS A 74 17.25 5.35 -5.87
C LYS A 74 18.77 5.41 -5.70
N GLU A 75 19.23 5.80 -4.52
CA GLU A 75 20.66 5.87 -4.21
C GLU A 75 21.34 4.50 -4.27
N ALA A 76 20.68 3.45 -3.79
CA ALA A 76 21.20 2.08 -3.89
C ALA A 76 21.38 1.62 -5.34
N LYS A 77 20.43 1.99 -6.22
CA LYS A 77 20.55 1.75 -7.67
C LYS A 77 21.69 2.52 -8.31
N GLU A 78 21.84 3.81 -7.98
CA GLU A 78 22.94 4.64 -8.48
C GLU A 78 24.32 4.10 -8.07
N LEU A 79 24.40 3.52 -6.86
CA LEU A 79 25.62 2.91 -6.33
C LEU A 79 25.84 1.47 -6.81
N ASN A 80 24.93 0.88 -7.58
CA ASN A 80 24.94 -0.55 -7.94
C ASN A 80 25.14 -1.47 -6.72
N TYR A 81 24.43 -1.17 -5.61
CA TYR A 81 24.56 -1.88 -4.35
C TYR A 81 23.33 -2.76 -4.04
N PRO A 82 23.32 -4.05 -4.42
CA PRO A 82 22.14 -4.93 -4.33
C PRO A 82 21.59 -5.08 -2.91
N ILE A 83 22.45 -5.21 -1.90
CA ILE A 83 22.02 -5.25 -0.49
C ILE A 83 21.28 -3.97 -0.11
N GLY A 84 21.76 -2.81 -0.57
CA GLY A 84 21.10 -1.53 -0.36
C GLY A 84 19.72 -1.48 -1.01
N ILE A 85 19.56 -2.05 -2.20
CA ILE A 85 18.26 -2.16 -2.88
C ILE A 85 17.31 -3.02 -2.03
N ALA A 86 17.74 -4.20 -1.57
CA ALA A 86 16.93 -5.09 -0.74
C ALA A 86 16.53 -4.43 0.59
N LEU A 87 17.46 -3.74 1.26
CA LEU A 87 17.16 -2.97 2.50
C LEU A 87 16.18 -1.83 2.23
N SER A 88 16.24 -1.20 1.06
CA SER A 88 15.31 -0.14 0.66
C SER A 88 13.92 -0.69 0.40
N SER A 89 13.79 -1.80 -0.35
CA SER A 89 12.52 -2.48 -0.61
C SER A 89 11.89 -2.97 0.70
N ARG A 90 12.70 -3.49 1.63
CA ARG A 90 12.25 -3.79 3.01
C ARG A 90 11.72 -2.55 3.73
N ALA A 91 12.46 -1.42 3.69
CA ALA A 91 12.04 -0.18 4.34
C ALA A 91 10.73 0.37 3.75
N ILE A 92 10.54 0.25 2.42
CA ILE A 92 9.29 0.58 1.73
C ILE A 92 8.16 -0.33 2.23
N GLY A 93 8.39 -1.63 2.31
CA GLY A 93 7.43 -2.61 2.84
C GLY A 93 7.05 -2.30 4.29
N ASP A 94 8.02 -2.01 5.16
CA ASP A 94 7.79 -1.62 6.55
C ASP A 94 6.93 -0.33 6.65
N ALA A 95 7.18 0.66 5.79
CA ALA A 95 6.40 1.89 5.74
C ALA A 95 4.96 1.63 5.27
N TYR A 96 4.76 0.84 4.21
CA TYR A 96 3.43 0.46 3.76
C TYR A 96 2.65 -0.34 4.81
N LEU A 97 3.31 -1.27 5.50
CA LEU A 97 2.69 -2.05 6.57
C LEU A 97 2.23 -1.15 7.74
N ASN A 98 3.02 -0.14 8.11
CA ASN A 98 2.63 0.83 9.12
C ASN A 98 1.52 1.78 8.64
N ALA A 99 1.41 2.00 7.32
CA ALA A 99 0.30 2.72 6.70
C ALA A 99 -0.97 1.85 6.53
N ASN A 100 -0.94 0.59 6.98
CA ASN A 100 -2.00 -0.40 6.77
C ASN A 100 -2.29 -0.71 5.30
N MET A 101 -1.27 -0.63 4.46
CA MET A 101 -1.28 -0.95 3.03
C MET A 101 -0.59 -2.30 2.82
N GLN A 102 -1.33 -3.39 3.04
CA GLN A 102 -0.76 -4.75 3.11
C GLN A 102 -0.26 -5.25 1.76
N GLU A 103 -1.04 -5.09 0.68
CA GLU A 103 -0.65 -5.56 -0.65
C GLU A 103 0.64 -4.91 -1.18
N PRO A 104 0.80 -3.57 -1.16
CA PRO A 104 2.07 -2.95 -1.51
C PRO A 104 3.25 -3.36 -0.61
N ALA A 105 2.98 -3.66 0.67
CA ALA A 105 4.00 -4.18 1.58
C ALA A 105 4.46 -5.58 1.17
N ILE A 106 3.53 -6.46 0.80
CA ILE A 106 3.80 -7.81 0.28
C ILE A 106 4.71 -7.75 -0.95
N GLU A 107 4.36 -6.92 -1.93
CA GLU A 107 5.17 -6.75 -3.14
C GLU A 107 6.59 -6.27 -2.83
N SER A 108 6.71 -5.30 -1.91
CA SER A 108 8.02 -4.75 -1.51
C SER A 108 8.89 -5.77 -0.78
N TYR A 109 8.31 -6.58 0.11
CA TYR A 109 9.04 -7.65 0.79
C TYR A 109 9.43 -8.77 -0.17
N LYS A 110 8.57 -9.09 -1.13
CA LYS A 110 8.84 -10.10 -2.17
C LYS A 110 10.03 -9.68 -3.03
N GLU A 111 10.05 -8.42 -3.49
CA GLU A 111 11.20 -7.85 -4.21
C GLU A 111 12.49 -7.94 -3.38
N ALA A 112 12.43 -7.58 -2.09
CA ALA A 112 13.59 -7.65 -1.21
C ALA A 112 14.12 -9.08 -1.08
N LEU A 113 13.26 -10.07 -0.88
CA LEU A 113 13.62 -11.48 -0.72
C LEU A 113 14.15 -12.09 -2.03
N GLU A 114 13.59 -11.74 -3.19
CA GLU A 114 14.07 -12.18 -4.51
C GLU A 114 15.46 -11.64 -4.84
N LEU A 115 15.78 -10.44 -4.35
CA LEU A 115 17.11 -9.86 -4.49
C LEU A 115 18.12 -10.57 -3.58
N LEU A 116 17.74 -10.85 -2.32
CA LEU A 116 18.61 -11.51 -1.34
C LEU A 116 18.91 -12.95 -1.72
N ASP A 117 17.98 -13.68 -2.34
CA ASP A 117 18.21 -15.02 -2.89
C ASP A 117 19.44 -15.12 -3.79
N LYS A 118 19.81 -14.02 -4.45
CA LYS A 118 20.93 -13.94 -5.38
C LYS A 118 22.23 -13.51 -4.73
N ILE A 119 22.21 -13.22 -3.42
CA ILE A 119 23.34 -12.66 -2.69
C ILE A 119 23.80 -13.66 -1.61
N PRO A 120 24.94 -14.33 -1.78
CA PRO A 120 25.48 -15.22 -0.76
C PRO A 120 25.76 -14.47 0.55
N GLY A 121 25.43 -15.09 1.70
CA GLY A 121 25.64 -14.49 3.00
C GLY A 121 24.56 -13.50 3.44
N SER A 122 23.39 -13.49 2.75
CA SER A 122 22.26 -12.64 3.07
C SER A 122 21.26 -13.27 4.06
N GLU A 123 21.52 -14.47 4.56
CA GLU A 123 20.58 -15.29 5.33
C GLU A 123 20.07 -14.57 6.58
N ILE A 124 20.89 -13.76 7.24
CA ILE A 124 20.47 -12.96 8.40
C ILE A 124 19.46 -11.89 8.00
N LEU A 125 19.67 -11.21 6.86
CA LEU A 125 18.74 -10.20 6.36
C LEU A 125 17.41 -10.81 5.94
N GLU A 126 17.44 -12.00 5.36
CA GLU A 126 16.23 -12.75 5.04
C GLU A 126 15.44 -13.12 6.30
N GLN A 127 16.12 -13.63 7.34
CA GLN A 127 15.50 -13.93 8.63
C GLN A 127 14.89 -12.70 9.32
N GLU A 128 15.35 -11.49 9.01
CA GLU A 128 14.75 -10.26 9.52
C GLU A 128 13.49 -9.82 8.74
N ILE A 129 13.39 -10.16 7.46
CA ILE A 129 12.25 -9.79 6.59
C ILE A 129 11.12 -10.81 6.71
N LEU A 130 11.46 -12.10 6.68
CA LEU A 130 10.51 -13.21 6.60
C LEU A 130 9.40 -13.17 7.66
N PRO A 131 9.66 -12.87 8.96
CA PRO A 131 8.60 -12.84 9.96
C PRO A 131 7.49 -11.86 9.62
N LYS A 132 7.85 -10.62 9.28
CA LYS A 132 6.86 -9.58 8.93
C LYS A 132 6.10 -9.94 7.66
N PHE A 133 6.81 -10.44 6.66
CA PHE A 133 6.22 -10.88 5.42
C PHE A 133 5.24 -12.02 5.61
N ILE A 134 5.63 -13.08 6.33
CA ILE A 134 4.76 -14.23 6.63
C ILE A 134 3.51 -13.80 7.41
N LEU A 135 3.69 -12.99 8.46
CA LEU A 135 2.56 -12.48 9.24
C LEU A 135 1.60 -11.66 8.38
N THR A 136 2.13 -10.86 7.45
CA THR A 136 1.30 -10.08 6.52
C THR A 136 0.55 -10.98 5.54
N LEU A 137 1.21 -12.01 4.98
CA LEU A 137 0.56 -13.00 4.09
C LEU A 137 -0.58 -13.74 4.80
N ILE A 138 -0.38 -14.13 6.06
CA ILE A 138 -1.43 -14.78 6.86
C ILE A 138 -2.60 -13.82 7.06
N GLN A 139 -2.34 -12.56 7.45
CA GLN A 139 -3.37 -11.54 7.66
C GLN A 139 -4.18 -11.23 6.40
N THR A 140 -3.59 -11.38 5.23
CA THR A 140 -4.25 -11.17 3.92
C THR A 140 -4.79 -12.46 3.30
N SER A 141 -4.78 -13.57 4.05
CA SER A 141 -5.27 -14.88 3.61
C SER A 141 -4.49 -15.50 2.44
N HIS A 142 -3.26 -15.08 2.22
CA HIS A 142 -2.35 -15.71 1.24
C HIS A 142 -1.67 -16.94 1.85
N MET A 143 -2.48 -17.93 2.27
CA MET A 143 -2.03 -19.06 3.09
C MET A 143 -1.02 -19.98 2.39
N ASP A 144 -1.15 -20.21 1.09
CA ASP A 144 -0.22 -21.05 0.31
C ASP A 144 1.17 -20.43 0.21
N GLU A 145 1.23 -19.10 -0.04
CA GLU A 145 2.48 -18.37 -0.03
C GLU A 145 3.08 -18.33 1.38
N ALA A 146 2.28 -18.04 2.39
CA ALA A 146 2.71 -18.03 3.79
C ALA A 146 3.35 -19.37 4.18
N ARG A 147 2.75 -20.49 3.76
CA ARG A 147 3.29 -21.84 4.00
C ARG A 147 4.66 -22.03 3.35
N THR A 148 4.81 -21.56 2.13
CA THR A 148 6.06 -21.67 1.39
C THR A 148 7.19 -20.91 2.06
N TYR A 149 6.93 -19.65 2.43
CA TYR A 149 7.91 -18.81 3.11
C TYR A 149 8.17 -19.22 4.56
N LEU A 150 7.19 -19.83 5.22
CA LEU A 150 7.36 -20.41 6.55
C LEU A 150 8.38 -21.56 6.53
N LYS A 151 8.29 -22.45 5.54
CA LYS A 151 9.30 -23.51 5.33
C LYS A 151 10.68 -22.95 5.03
N ARG A 152 10.75 -21.90 4.21
CA ARG A 152 12.01 -21.19 3.92
C ARG A 152 12.62 -20.64 5.21
N PHE A 153 11.82 -19.98 6.05
CA PHE A 153 12.26 -19.44 7.33
C PHE A 153 12.74 -20.54 8.29
N GLU A 154 12.04 -21.68 8.33
CA GLU A 154 12.44 -22.83 9.13
C GLU A 154 13.82 -23.38 8.74
N ASN A 155 14.07 -23.54 7.44
CA ASN A 155 15.35 -23.98 6.92
C ASN A 155 16.48 -22.99 7.26
N LEU A 156 16.27 -21.70 7.08
CA LEU A 156 17.22 -20.65 7.43
C LEU A 156 17.52 -20.62 8.93
N HIS A 157 16.49 -20.77 9.76
CA HIS A 157 16.67 -20.82 11.22
C HIS A 157 17.47 -22.04 11.66
N THR A 158 17.30 -23.20 11.02
CA THR A 158 18.08 -24.40 11.32
C THR A 158 19.57 -24.18 11.04
N ALA A 159 19.91 -23.40 10.01
CA ALA A 159 21.29 -23.08 9.65
C ALA A 159 21.95 -22.04 10.56
N ALA A 160 21.19 -21.05 11.08
CA ALA A 160 21.69 -19.96 11.93
C ALA A 160 20.69 -19.64 13.07
N PRO A 161 20.59 -20.48 14.11
CA PRO A 161 19.62 -20.32 15.16
C PRO A 161 19.96 -19.15 16.09
N THR A 162 18.99 -18.27 16.34
CA THR A 162 19.05 -17.26 17.41
C THR A 162 17.74 -17.29 18.21
N PRO A 163 17.76 -16.94 19.49
CA PRO A 163 16.54 -16.92 20.30
C PRO A 163 15.45 -16.01 19.71
N THR A 164 15.82 -14.86 19.17
CA THR A 164 14.87 -13.91 18.58
C THR A 164 14.22 -14.49 17.32
N PHE A 165 14.98 -15.08 16.42
CA PHE A 165 14.44 -15.71 15.21
C PHE A 165 13.65 -16.97 15.54
N HIS A 166 14.04 -17.71 16.58
CA HIS A 166 13.27 -18.84 17.08
C HIS A 166 11.88 -18.41 17.58
N PHE A 167 11.82 -17.30 18.33
CA PHE A 167 10.53 -16.69 18.69
C PHE A 167 9.66 -16.39 17.48
N PHE A 168 10.22 -15.72 16.47
CA PHE A 168 9.46 -15.36 15.27
C PHE A 168 8.99 -16.59 14.50
N LEU A 169 9.81 -17.63 14.40
CA LEU A 169 9.42 -18.87 13.76
C LEU A 169 8.23 -19.53 14.45
N CYS A 170 8.30 -19.64 15.80
CA CYS A 170 7.19 -20.17 16.60
C CYS A 170 5.93 -19.30 16.47
N ALA A 171 6.08 -17.98 16.48
CA ALA A 171 4.98 -17.03 16.32
C ALA A 171 4.30 -17.16 14.94
N CYS A 172 5.08 -17.23 13.88
CA CYS A 172 4.55 -17.42 12.51
C CYS A 172 3.86 -18.79 12.36
N LYS A 173 4.44 -19.86 12.89
CA LYS A 173 3.82 -21.20 12.91
C LYS A 173 2.50 -21.18 13.66
N ALA A 174 2.49 -20.61 14.86
CA ALA A 174 1.30 -20.49 15.68
C ALA A 174 0.17 -19.78 14.93
N TYR A 175 0.48 -18.61 14.36
CA TYR A 175 -0.52 -17.83 13.64
C TYR A 175 -1.02 -18.54 12.37
N TYR A 176 -0.11 -19.15 11.62
CA TYR A 176 -0.47 -19.95 10.45
C TYR A 176 -1.41 -21.11 10.81
N ASP A 177 -1.08 -21.90 11.83
CA ASP A 177 -1.89 -23.04 12.24
C ASP A 177 -3.26 -22.60 12.78
N ILE A 178 -3.34 -21.47 13.50
CA ILE A 178 -4.61 -20.89 13.97
C ILE A 178 -5.51 -20.52 12.80
N GLU A 179 -4.98 -19.76 11.83
CA GLU A 179 -5.74 -19.31 10.65
C GLU A 179 -6.09 -20.46 9.68
N ALA A 180 -5.29 -21.53 9.67
CA ALA A 180 -5.56 -22.75 8.93
C ALA A 180 -6.63 -23.64 9.60
N GLY A 181 -7.26 -23.20 10.71
CA GLY A 181 -8.29 -23.94 11.42
C GLY A 181 -7.77 -25.02 12.37
N ASN A 182 -6.50 -24.97 12.75
CA ASN A 182 -5.88 -25.92 13.69
C ASN A 182 -5.37 -25.20 14.96
N PRO A 183 -6.24 -24.57 15.77
CA PRO A 183 -5.81 -23.74 16.89
C PRO A 183 -5.03 -24.52 17.95
N GLU A 184 -5.33 -25.77 18.20
CA GLU A 184 -4.60 -26.58 19.16
C GLU A 184 -3.13 -26.81 18.78
N LYS A 185 -2.87 -27.01 17.48
CA LYS A 185 -1.50 -27.09 16.97
C LYS A 185 -0.80 -25.75 17.07
N GLY A 186 -1.50 -24.67 16.76
CA GLY A 186 -1.01 -23.31 16.92
C GLY A 186 -0.66 -22.98 18.37
N LYS A 187 -1.44 -23.49 19.32
CA LYS A 187 -1.22 -23.34 20.76
C LYS A 187 0.14 -23.88 21.21
N ALA A 188 0.53 -25.04 20.72
CA ALA A 188 1.82 -25.63 21.08
C ALA A 188 3.00 -24.72 20.67
N SER A 189 2.96 -24.20 19.44
CA SER A 189 3.98 -23.23 18.96
C SER A 189 3.93 -21.89 19.72
N LEU A 190 2.73 -21.46 20.11
CA LEU A 190 2.52 -20.23 20.87
C LEU A 190 3.08 -20.34 22.30
N ASP A 191 2.96 -21.49 22.97
CA ASP A 191 3.51 -21.73 24.30
C ASP A 191 5.04 -21.76 24.28
N GLU A 192 5.66 -22.20 23.18
CA GLU A 192 7.10 -22.10 22.99
C GLU A 192 7.54 -20.64 22.77
N ALA A 193 6.83 -19.90 21.91
CA ALA A 193 7.07 -18.47 21.70
C ALA A 193 6.94 -17.68 23.00
N ARG A 194 6.01 -18.04 23.89
CA ARG A 194 5.84 -17.43 25.21
C ARG A 194 7.08 -17.56 26.06
N LYS A 195 7.64 -18.77 26.18
CA LYS A 195 8.86 -19.01 26.98
C LYS A 195 10.01 -18.13 26.54
N ILE A 196 10.19 -17.98 25.21
CA ILE A 196 11.26 -17.18 24.65
C ILE A 196 10.99 -15.68 24.90
N SER A 197 9.75 -15.22 24.70
CA SER A 197 9.36 -13.83 24.96
C SER A 197 9.57 -13.44 26.43
N ASP A 198 9.24 -14.32 27.37
CA ASP A 198 9.43 -14.09 28.81
C ASP A 198 10.92 -14.04 29.18
N GLN A 199 11.77 -14.81 28.51
CA GLN A 199 13.23 -14.80 28.70
C GLN A 199 13.87 -13.51 28.15
N LEU A 200 13.52 -13.12 26.92
CA LEU A 200 14.12 -11.97 26.23
C LEU A 200 13.59 -10.62 26.75
N ARG A 201 12.37 -10.58 27.29
CA ARG A 201 11.68 -9.41 27.87
C ARG A 201 11.57 -8.20 26.94
N PHE A 202 11.62 -8.40 25.62
CA PHE A 202 11.45 -7.33 24.64
C PHE A 202 9.97 -6.99 24.45
N LEU A 203 9.61 -5.73 24.64
CA LEU A 203 8.21 -5.26 24.49
C LEU A 203 7.62 -5.58 23.12
N TYR A 204 8.44 -5.48 22.08
CA TYR A 204 8.00 -5.77 20.70
C TYR A 204 7.59 -7.25 20.52
N LEU A 205 8.40 -8.18 21.01
CA LEU A 205 8.08 -9.61 20.94
C LEU A 205 6.81 -9.94 21.74
N ARG A 206 6.70 -9.33 22.90
CA ARG A 206 5.50 -9.48 23.75
C ARG A 206 4.25 -8.96 23.08
N SER A 207 4.36 -7.87 22.29
CA SER A 207 3.23 -7.33 21.53
C SER A 207 2.78 -8.29 20.43
N ILE A 208 3.71 -8.87 19.67
CA ILE A 208 3.41 -9.89 18.66
C ILE A 208 2.78 -11.12 19.30
N PHE A 209 3.36 -11.60 20.40
CA PHE A 209 2.83 -12.73 21.14
C PHE A 209 1.38 -12.49 21.60
N ASN A 210 1.10 -11.35 22.24
CA ASN A 210 -0.23 -11.01 22.73
C ASN A 210 -1.25 -10.89 21.57
N TYR A 211 -0.82 -10.37 20.41
CA TYR A 211 -1.68 -10.32 19.23
C TYR A 211 -2.09 -11.72 18.76
N ILE A 212 -1.13 -12.62 18.59
CA ILE A 212 -1.39 -14.00 18.13
C ILE A 212 -2.18 -14.78 19.20
N LEU A 213 -1.92 -14.53 20.48
CA LEU A 213 -2.70 -15.12 21.57
C LEU A 213 -4.17 -14.66 21.52
N GLY A 214 -4.41 -13.40 21.17
CA GLY A 214 -5.75 -12.88 20.92
C GLY A 214 -6.44 -13.60 19.76
N GLN A 215 -5.75 -13.82 18.64
CA GLN A 215 -6.24 -14.61 17.51
C GLN A 215 -6.55 -16.06 17.90
N TYR A 216 -5.68 -16.66 18.71
CA TYR A 216 -5.94 -18.01 19.24
C TYR A 216 -7.25 -18.06 20.05
N TYR A 217 -7.41 -17.15 21.01
CA TYR A 217 -8.63 -17.10 21.82
C TYR A 217 -9.87 -16.85 20.98
N GLN A 218 -9.75 -16.01 19.94
CA GLN A 218 -10.83 -15.78 19.01
C GLN A 218 -11.20 -17.04 18.22
N ALA A 219 -10.22 -17.82 17.78
CA ALA A 219 -10.43 -19.05 17.01
C ALA A 219 -11.12 -20.16 17.83
N ILE A 220 -10.88 -20.20 19.14
CA ILE A 220 -11.55 -21.17 20.04
C ILE A 220 -12.85 -20.63 20.66
N GLY A 221 -13.29 -19.42 20.31
CA GLY A 221 -14.54 -18.83 20.80
C GLY A 221 -14.44 -18.14 22.17
N GLU A 222 -13.27 -18.05 22.77
CA GLU A 222 -13.01 -17.39 24.05
C GLU A 222 -12.82 -15.86 23.85
N TYR A 223 -13.88 -15.20 23.40
CA TYR A 223 -13.84 -13.80 22.94
C TYR A 223 -13.44 -12.82 24.04
N GLU A 224 -13.80 -13.07 25.30
CA GLU A 224 -13.43 -12.21 26.42
C GLU A 224 -11.92 -12.21 26.66
N LEU A 225 -11.29 -13.37 26.56
CA LEU A 225 -9.84 -13.51 26.69
C LEU A 225 -9.11 -12.85 25.50
N ALA A 226 -9.68 -12.98 24.30
CA ALA A 226 -9.16 -12.29 23.10
C ALA A 226 -9.21 -10.77 23.29
N LEU A 227 -10.34 -10.24 23.75
CA LEU A 227 -10.53 -8.83 24.02
C LEU A 227 -9.49 -8.29 25.00
N GLN A 228 -9.27 -8.99 26.12
CA GLN A 228 -8.23 -8.61 27.08
C GLN A 228 -6.83 -8.53 26.49
N GLN A 229 -6.49 -9.40 25.52
CA GLN A 229 -5.17 -9.33 24.88
C GLN A 229 -5.05 -8.08 23.99
N TYR A 230 -6.09 -7.75 23.23
CA TYR A 230 -6.08 -6.56 22.37
C TYR A 230 -6.12 -5.26 23.18
N GLU A 231 -6.88 -5.21 24.26
CA GLU A 231 -6.87 -4.07 25.18
C GLU A 231 -5.50 -3.85 25.83
N ARG A 232 -4.81 -4.92 26.21
CA ARG A 232 -3.42 -4.80 26.69
C ARG A 232 -2.49 -4.19 25.65
N LEU A 233 -2.68 -4.54 24.37
CA LEU A 233 -1.89 -3.97 23.27
C LEU A 233 -2.20 -2.49 23.05
N ILE A 234 -3.47 -2.12 23.13
CA ILE A 234 -3.94 -0.72 22.99
C ILE A 234 -3.38 0.15 24.13
N ASN A 235 -3.35 -0.38 25.36
CA ASN A 235 -2.97 0.34 26.57
C ASN A 235 -1.47 0.25 26.91
N THR A 236 -0.62 -0.27 26.01
CA THR A 236 0.82 -0.29 26.26
C THR A 236 1.39 1.14 26.26
N PRO A 237 2.41 1.45 27.12
CA PRO A 237 3.00 2.79 27.22
C PRO A 237 3.59 3.32 25.91
N LYS A 238 4.00 2.43 25.00
CA LYS A 238 4.34 2.74 23.63
C LYS A 238 3.18 2.34 22.75
N ALA A 239 2.29 3.29 22.51
CA ALA A 239 1.17 3.09 21.61
C ALA A 239 1.67 2.60 20.24
N PRO A 240 1.03 1.58 19.65
CA PRO A 240 1.30 1.19 18.27
C PRO A 240 1.09 2.37 17.32
N ALA A 241 1.71 2.32 16.14
CA ALA A 241 1.48 3.33 15.11
C ALA A 241 -0.04 3.59 14.95
N PRO A 242 -0.45 4.86 14.73
CA PRO A 242 -1.87 5.24 14.79
C PRO A 242 -2.81 4.32 14.00
N ASN A 243 -2.41 3.90 12.81
CA ASN A 243 -3.21 2.97 11.99
C ASN A 243 -3.35 1.57 12.60
N LYS A 244 -2.29 1.06 13.25
CA LYS A 244 -2.33 -0.22 13.96
C LYS A 244 -3.20 -0.13 15.22
N HIS A 245 -3.16 1.01 15.90
CA HIS A 245 -4.02 1.28 17.05
C HIS A 245 -5.51 1.23 16.65
N ILE A 246 -5.86 1.89 15.54
CA ILE A 246 -7.22 1.84 14.99
C ILE A 246 -7.59 0.40 14.57
N GLY A 247 -6.68 -0.32 13.93
CA GLY A 247 -6.89 -1.72 13.57
C GLY A 247 -7.26 -2.59 14.78
N LEU A 248 -6.51 -2.47 15.88
CA LEU A 248 -6.80 -3.19 17.13
C LEU A 248 -8.14 -2.78 17.75
N GLN A 249 -8.51 -1.50 17.69
CA GLN A 249 -9.83 -1.05 18.15
C GLN A 249 -10.96 -1.70 17.33
N LEU A 250 -10.79 -1.83 16.01
CA LEU A 250 -11.75 -2.49 15.14
C LEU A 250 -11.88 -3.98 15.45
N GLU A 251 -10.77 -4.67 15.73
CA GLU A 251 -10.78 -6.07 16.21
C GLU A 251 -11.57 -6.19 17.53
N CYS A 252 -11.33 -5.30 18.49
CA CYS A 252 -12.10 -5.27 19.74
C CYS A 252 -13.60 -5.08 19.48
N ALA A 253 -13.97 -4.15 18.59
CA ALA A 253 -15.36 -3.90 18.27
C ALA A 253 -16.03 -5.10 17.58
N GLN A 254 -15.32 -5.80 16.72
CA GLN A 254 -15.81 -7.05 16.10
C GLN A 254 -16.04 -8.15 17.15
N LEU A 255 -15.14 -8.31 18.10
CA LEU A 255 -15.30 -9.27 19.21
C LEU A 255 -16.52 -8.93 20.07
N LEU A 256 -16.67 -7.68 20.47
CA LEU A 256 -17.82 -7.22 21.23
C LEU A 256 -19.14 -7.44 20.49
N THR A 257 -19.15 -7.28 19.18
CA THR A 257 -20.31 -7.60 18.34
C THR A 257 -20.63 -9.09 18.38
N LYS A 258 -19.61 -9.96 18.27
CA LYS A 258 -19.79 -11.42 18.38
C LYS A 258 -20.30 -11.85 19.76
N MET A 259 -19.95 -11.10 20.81
CA MET A 259 -20.40 -11.32 22.19
C MET A 259 -21.80 -10.74 22.48
N GLY A 260 -22.43 -10.04 21.52
CA GLY A 260 -23.70 -9.37 21.71
C GLY A 260 -23.62 -8.03 22.47
N ARG A 261 -22.41 -7.53 22.77
CA ARG A 261 -22.16 -6.23 23.45
C ARG A 261 -22.17 -5.09 22.43
N THR A 262 -23.29 -4.95 21.72
CA THR A 262 -23.42 -4.10 20.54
C THR A 262 -23.24 -2.61 20.84
N GLU A 263 -23.69 -2.13 22.00
CA GLU A 263 -23.54 -0.73 22.39
C GLU A 263 -22.06 -0.34 22.54
N GLU A 264 -21.28 -1.19 23.21
CA GLU A 264 -19.86 -0.98 23.41
C GLU A 264 -19.10 -1.04 22.07
N ALA A 265 -19.46 -2.01 21.22
CA ALA A 265 -18.92 -2.12 19.88
C ALA A 265 -19.16 -0.84 19.06
N CYS A 266 -20.38 -0.30 19.08
CA CYS A 266 -20.73 0.95 18.39
C CYS A 266 -19.87 2.13 18.84
N LEU A 267 -19.65 2.29 20.14
CA LEU A 267 -18.80 3.36 20.68
C LEU A 267 -17.35 3.25 20.18
N ILE A 268 -16.82 2.03 20.13
CA ILE A 268 -15.45 1.80 19.62
C ILE A 268 -15.40 2.05 18.11
N TYR A 269 -16.38 1.59 17.32
CA TYR A 269 -16.46 1.87 15.90
C TYR A 269 -16.52 3.36 15.60
N GLN A 270 -17.36 4.09 16.35
CA GLN A 270 -17.44 5.54 16.20
C GLN A 270 -16.10 6.21 16.47
N LYS A 271 -15.46 5.89 17.61
CA LYS A 271 -14.16 6.45 17.97
C LYS A 271 -13.06 6.10 16.96
N ALA A 272 -13.03 4.86 16.48
CA ALA A 272 -12.07 4.41 15.47
C ALA A 272 -12.28 5.14 14.13
N ASN A 273 -13.53 5.35 13.72
CA ASN A 273 -13.85 6.10 12.51
C ASN A 273 -13.47 7.57 12.63
N GLU A 274 -13.77 8.24 13.76
CA GLU A 274 -13.36 9.62 14.02
C GLU A 274 -11.83 9.78 13.96
N GLN A 275 -11.09 8.85 14.55
CA GLN A 275 -9.64 8.84 14.50
C GLN A 275 -9.12 8.60 13.07
N LYS A 276 -9.73 7.66 12.31
CA LYS A 276 -9.39 7.40 10.92
C LYS A 276 -9.65 8.60 10.03
N ASP A 277 -10.77 9.27 10.22
CA ASP A 277 -11.12 10.48 9.47
C ASP A 277 -10.16 11.63 9.78
N SER A 278 -9.79 11.80 11.04
CA SER A 278 -8.77 12.77 11.45
C SER A 278 -7.41 12.48 10.80
N LEU A 279 -6.96 11.22 10.78
CA LEU A 279 -5.72 10.83 10.12
C LEU A 279 -5.77 11.03 8.60
N ASN A 280 -6.89 10.68 7.98
CA ASN A 280 -7.10 10.88 6.55
C ASN A 280 -7.11 12.38 6.21
N ALA A 281 -7.82 13.21 7.00
CA ALA A 281 -7.85 14.66 6.83
C ALA A 281 -6.45 15.28 6.94
N LEU A 282 -5.65 14.84 7.91
CA LEU A 282 -4.25 15.27 8.05
C LEU A 282 -3.39 14.84 6.86
N SER A 283 -3.57 13.61 6.37
CA SER A 283 -2.88 13.10 5.19
C SER A 283 -3.25 13.89 3.93
N TYR A 284 -4.55 14.13 3.71
CA TYR A 284 -5.02 14.95 2.59
C TYR A 284 -4.54 16.41 2.69
N ALA A 285 -4.56 17.00 3.90
CA ALA A 285 -4.05 18.35 4.10
C ALA A 285 -2.55 18.46 3.78
N ARG A 286 -1.76 17.45 4.15
CA ARG A 286 -0.34 17.36 3.79
C ARG A 286 -0.16 17.19 2.28
N GLN A 287 -0.89 16.26 1.64
CA GLN A 287 -0.84 16.09 0.19
C GLN A 287 -1.22 17.37 -0.56
N ILE A 288 -2.25 18.09 -0.09
CA ILE A 288 -2.62 19.39 -0.67
C ILE A 288 -1.51 20.42 -0.48
N ASN A 289 -0.87 20.46 0.69
CA ASN A 289 0.25 21.36 0.93
C ASN A 289 1.48 21.01 0.07
N ASP A 290 1.78 19.73 -0.09
CA ASP A 290 2.87 19.26 -0.96
C ASP A 290 2.57 19.59 -2.42
N LEU A 291 1.32 19.35 -2.88
CA LEU A 291 0.86 19.77 -4.22
C LEU A 291 0.92 21.28 -4.40
N ARG A 292 0.52 22.06 -3.38
CA ARG A 292 0.67 23.53 -3.41
C ARG A 292 2.13 23.95 -3.44
N GLY A 293 2.98 23.29 -2.68
CA GLY A 293 4.44 23.52 -2.71
C GLY A 293 5.03 23.23 -4.08
N MET A 294 4.68 22.10 -4.68
CA MET A 294 5.09 21.75 -6.04
C MET A 294 4.55 22.77 -7.07
N TYR A 295 3.26 23.13 -6.95
CA TYR A 295 2.66 24.14 -7.83
C TYR A 295 3.31 25.53 -7.67
N GLN A 296 3.70 25.91 -6.45
CA GLN A 296 4.44 27.15 -6.22
C GLN A 296 5.85 27.10 -6.80
N ILE A 297 6.53 25.95 -6.71
CA ILE A 297 7.83 25.74 -7.33
C ILE A 297 7.71 25.81 -8.85
N ASP A 298 6.73 25.11 -9.43
CA ASP A 298 6.44 25.17 -10.88
C ASP A 298 6.09 26.61 -11.32
N GLN A 299 5.30 27.35 -10.54
CA GLN A 299 4.98 28.74 -10.81
C GLN A 299 6.22 29.65 -10.70
N MET A 300 7.11 29.39 -9.76
CA MET A 300 8.39 30.12 -9.65
C MET A 300 9.33 29.75 -10.80
N GLU A 301 9.40 28.49 -11.20
CA GLU A 301 10.18 28.08 -12.38
C GLU A 301 9.64 28.70 -13.66
N ILE A 302 8.32 28.67 -13.84
CA ILE A 302 7.67 29.35 -14.99
C ILE A 302 7.91 30.85 -14.96
N ARG A 303 7.81 31.52 -13.81
CA ARG A 303 8.15 32.94 -13.67
C ARG A 303 9.62 33.23 -13.95
N ASN A 304 10.51 32.40 -13.44
CA ASN A 304 11.95 32.52 -13.70
C ASN A 304 12.29 32.25 -15.18
N GLN A 305 11.59 31.29 -15.82
CA GLN A 305 11.71 31.08 -17.26
C GLN A 305 11.18 32.27 -18.06
N ILE A 306 10.03 32.81 -17.66
CA ILE A 306 9.46 34.02 -18.29
C ILE A 306 10.41 35.21 -18.09
N GLN A 307 10.96 35.41 -16.91
CA GLN A 307 11.96 36.49 -16.67
C GLN A 307 13.26 36.26 -17.44
N ARG A 308 13.78 35.04 -17.46
CA ARG A 308 14.95 34.72 -18.30
C ARG A 308 14.64 34.88 -19.78
N ASN A 309 13.47 34.45 -20.24
CA ASN A 309 13.05 34.66 -21.62
C ASN A 309 12.85 36.14 -21.95
N GLN A 310 12.34 36.96 -21.01
CA GLN A 310 12.25 38.39 -21.17
C GLN A 310 13.65 39.06 -21.24
N ILE A 311 14.56 38.70 -20.36
CA ILE A 311 15.94 39.21 -20.39
C ILE A 311 16.62 38.76 -21.68
N THR A 312 16.43 37.50 -22.08
CA THR A 312 16.99 37.01 -23.35
C THR A 312 16.35 37.72 -24.55
N LEU A 313 15.04 37.98 -24.49
CA LEU A 313 14.33 38.74 -25.54
C LEU A 313 14.86 40.18 -25.64
N TRP A 314 15.09 40.85 -24.49
CA TRP A 314 15.67 42.19 -24.47
C TRP A 314 17.11 42.22 -24.99
N VAL A 315 17.93 41.22 -24.67
CA VAL A 315 19.28 41.07 -25.23
C VAL A 315 19.23 40.78 -26.72
N ILE A 316 18.27 39.95 -27.18
CA ILE A 316 18.08 39.69 -28.62
C ILE A 316 17.59 40.95 -29.35
N ILE A 317 16.63 41.68 -28.75
CA ILE A 317 16.16 42.96 -29.34
C ILE A 317 17.29 44.00 -29.41
N ALA A 318 18.09 44.12 -28.35
CA ALA A 318 19.25 45.01 -28.34
C ALA A 318 20.31 44.59 -29.36
N SER A 319 20.58 43.28 -29.49
CA SER A 319 21.54 42.83 -30.52
C SER A 319 20.98 42.92 -31.94
N ILE A 320 19.65 42.72 -32.14
CA ILE A 320 18.98 42.95 -33.42
C ILE A 320 18.97 44.44 -33.74
N PHE A 321 18.78 45.34 -32.75
CA PHE A 321 18.85 46.79 -32.95
C PHE A 321 20.26 47.24 -33.35
N ILE A 322 21.28 46.63 -32.76
CA ILE A 322 22.69 46.84 -33.15
C ILE A 322 22.97 46.28 -34.56
N LEU A 323 22.33 45.16 -34.91
CA LEU A 323 22.50 44.49 -36.20
C LEU A 323 21.62 45.04 -37.32
N VAL A 324 20.47 45.68 -36.98
CA VAL A 324 19.61 46.42 -37.93
C VAL A 324 20.36 47.66 -38.48
N LEU A 325 21.32 48.18 -37.73
CA LEU A 325 22.22 49.21 -38.22
C LEU A 325 23.23 48.68 -39.26
N ILE A 326 23.34 47.39 -39.42
CA ILE A 326 24.21 46.79 -40.44
C ILE A 326 23.31 46.07 -41.48
N LEU A 327 23.07 46.71 -42.56
CA LEU A 327 22.12 46.46 -43.67
C LEU A 327 22.08 45.00 -44.23
N LEU A 328 22.94 44.12 -43.79
CA LEU A 328 23.10 42.75 -44.32
C LEU A 328 22.19 41.69 -43.66
N LEU A 329 21.41 42.04 -42.63
CA LEU A 329 20.67 41.05 -41.82
C LEU A 329 19.19 40.94 -42.14
N ILE A 330 18.63 41.81 -42.95
CA ILE A 330 17.17 41.77 -43.26
C ILE A 330 16.75 40.48 -43.97
N VAL A 331 17.62 39.87 -44.75
CA VAL A 331 17.30 38.60 -45.46
C VAL A 331 17.32 37.38 -44.52
N ARG A 332 18.23 37.37 -43.53
CA ARG A 332 18.27 36.27 -42.52
C ARG A 332 17.13 36.36 -41.50
N ILE A 333 16.69 37.56 -41.16
CA ILE A 333 15.58 37.76 -40.21
C ILE A 333 14.27 37.18 -40.76
N ARG A 334 14.03 37.26 -42.07
CA ARG A 334 12.84 36.64 -42.70
C ARG A 334 12.84 35.08 -42.59
N GLN A 335 13.99 34.45 -42.69
CA GLN A 335 14.10 33.00 -42.56
C GLN A 335 13.93 32.52 -41.11
N GLU A 336 14.40 33.27 -40.15
CA GLU A 336 14.25 32.93 -38.72
C GLU A 336 12.84 33.18 -38.18
N ALA A 337 12.14 34.24 -38.71
CA ALA A 337 10.75 34.48 -38.34
C ALA A 337 9.80 33.35 -38.76
N ASN A 338 10.04 32.73 -39.91
CA ASN A 338 9.24 31.56 -40.35
C ASN A 338 9.51 30.30 -39.51
N ARG A 339 10.74 30.10 -39.01
CA ARG A 339 11.05 28.97 -38.09
C ARG A 339 10.40 29.16 -36.73
N LEU A 340 10.34 30.39 -36.23
CA LEU A 340 9.68 30.71 -34.95
C LEU A 340 8.16 30.50 -35.00
N LEU A 341 7.52 30.73 -36.13
CA LEU A 341 6.09 30.47 -36.33
C LEU A 341 5.78 28.98 -36.25
N HIS A 342 6.63 28.14 -36.85
CA HIS A 342 6.44 26.68 -36.82
C HIS A 342 6.63 26.10 -35.38
N SER A 343 7.62 26.60 -34.65
CA SER A 343 7.86 26.21 -33.27
C SER A 343 6.73 26.66 -32.30
N LYS A 344 6.08 27.78 -32.65
CA LYS A 344 4.95 28.31 -31.86
C LYS A 344 3.68 27.47 -32.03
N GLU A 345 3.44 26.92 -33.20
CA GLU A 345 2.33 25.97 -33.45
C GLU A 345 2.50 24.66 -32.67
N GLU A 346 3.71 24.12 -32.62
CA GLU A 346 4.02 22.92 -31.83
C GLU A 346 3.85 23.16 -30.33
N LEU A 347 4.23 24.33 -29.84
CA LEU A 347 4.09 24.70 -28.42
C LEU A 347 2.62 24.91 -28.00
N GLU A 348 1.79 25.48 -28.88
CA GLU A 348 0.34 25.60 -28.62
C GLU A 348 -0.37 24.25 -28.56
N ILE A 349 0.06 23.29 -29.37
CA ILE A 349 -0.47 21.93 -29.34
C ILE A 349 -0.10 21.25 -28.02
N ALA A 350 1.16 21.36 -27.60
CA ALA A 350 1.63 20.78 -26.33
C ALA A 350 0.94 21.41 -25.10
N ARG A 351 0.73 22.74 -25.11
CA ARG A 351 0.00 23.45 -24.05
C ARG A 351 -1.47 22.99 -23.94
N LYS A 352 -2.15 22.83 -25.07
CA LYS A 352 -3.54 22.32 -25.10
C LYS A 352 -3.65 20.90 -24.51
N TYR A 353 -2.66 20.05 -24.78
CA TYR A 353 -2.63 18.71 -24.22
C TYR A 353 -2.44 18.74 -22.69
N ALA A 354 -1.55 19.60 -22.18
CA ALA A 354 -1.31 19.73 -20.74
C ALA A 354 -2.52 20.30 -19.99
N GLU A 355 -3.20 21.30 -20.55
CA GLU A 355 -4.42 21.88 -19.96
C GLU A 355 -5.57 20.87 -19.89
N ASN A 356 -5.76 20.06 -20.93
CA ASN A 356 -6.75 19.00 -20.95
C ASN A 356 -6.47 17.90 -19.91
N ALA A 357 -5.21 17.52 -19.73
CA ALA A 357 -4.81 16.56 -18.72
C ALA A 357 -5.11 17.04 -17.28
N ILE A 358 -4.82 18.32 -17.02
CA ILE A 358 -5.11 18.95 -15.70
C ILE A 358 -6.63 19.01 -15.45
N HIS A 359 -7.40 19.41 -16.47
CA HIS A 359 -8.85 19.50 -16.34
C HIS A 359 -9.48 18.12 -16.07
N THR A 360 -9.07 17.09 -16.81
CA THR A 360 -9.55 15.70 -16.62
C THR A 360 -9.21 15.19 -15.22
N LYS A 361 -7.99 15.49 -14.74
CA LYS A 361 -7.56 15.13 -13.37
C LYS A 361 -8.40 15.84 -12.29
N SER A 362 -8.73 17.10 -12.51
CA SER A 362 -9.55 17.89 -11.56
C SER A 362 -11.00 17.39 -11.51
N LEU A 363 -11.60 17.08 -12.66
CA LEU A 363 -12.93 16.48 -12.73
C LEU A 363 -12.96 15.10 -12.05
N PHE A 364 -11.92 14.30 -12.26
CA PHE A 364 -11.80 12.99 -11.61
C PHE A 364 -11.78 13.12 -10.09
N LEU A 365 -10.93 13.99 -9.55
CA LEU A 365 -10.83 14.22 -8.10
C LEU A 365 -12.14 14.76 -7.51
N SER A 366 -12.84 15.64 -8.24
CA SER A 366 -14.14 16.19 -7.83
C SER A 366 -15.20 15.08 -7.75
N ASN A 367 -15.30 14.25 -8.78
CA ASN A 367 -16.25 13.15 -8.83
C ASN A 367 -15.97 12.11 -7.75
N MET A 368 -14.68 11.75 -7.55
CA MET A 368 -14.28 10.81 -6.50
C MET A 368 -14.61 11.34 -5.10
N SER A 369 -14.39 12.62 -4.86
CA SER A 369 -14.76 13.24 -3.58
C SER A 369 -16.27 13.16 -3.32
N HIS A 370 -17.08 13.30 -4.36
CA HIS A 370 -18.54 13.19 -4.25
C HIS A 370 -18.97 11.74 -3.99
N GLU A 371 -18.42 10.80 -4.75
CA GLU A 371 -18.73 9.36 -4.62
C GLU A 371 -18.28 8.78 -3.25
N ILE A 372 -17.20 9.29 -2.67
CA ILE A 372 -16.73 8.91 -1.33
C ILE A 372 -17.60 9.54 -0.22
N ARG A 373 -18.03 10.79 -0.40
CA ARG A 373 -18.81 11.52 0.61
C ARG A 373 -20.17 10.87 0.89
N THR A 374 -20.83 10.34 -0.13
CA THR A 374 -22.17 9.75 0.00
C THR A 374 -22.20 8.54 0.94
N PRO A 375 -21.40 7.50 0.76
CA PRO A 375 -21.37 6.38 1.70
C PRO A 375 -20.83 6.80 3.08
N LEU A 376 -19.89 7.74 3.15
CA LEU A 376 -19.36 8.24 4.42
C LEU A 376 -20.45 8.96 5.25
N ASN A 377 -21.28 9.79 4.62
CA ASN A 377 -22.41 10.45 5.27
C ASN A 377 -23.47 9.44 5.74
N ALA A 378 -23.73 8.39 4.94
CA ALA A 378 -24.62 7.30 5.33
C ALA A 378 -24.08 6.56 6.56
N LEU A 379 -22.80 6.22 6.57
CA LEU A 379 -22.13 5.60 7.72
C LEU A 379 -22.26 6.45 8.99
N SER A 380 -21.93 7.73 8.89
CA SER A 380 -22.05 8.68 10.02
C SER A 380 -23.48 8.82 10.50
N GLY A 381 -24.45 8.97 9.60
CA GLY A 381 -25.86 9.14 9.93
C GLY A 381 -26.46 7.92 10.61
N PHE A 382 -26.26 6.73 10.05
CA PHE A 382 -26.81 5.50 10.63
C PHE A 382 -26.08 5.08 11.91
N SER A 383 -24.79 5.38 12.05
CA SER A 383 -24.04 5.20 13.30
C SER A 383 -24.59 6.08 14.43
N SER A 384 -24.98 7.32 14.12
CA SER A 384 -25.61 8.20 15.11
C SER A 384 -26.98 7.68 15.56
N ILE A 385 -27.77 7.13 14.65
CA ILE A 385 -29.06 6.51 14.97
C ILE A 385 -28.87 5.33 15.94
N LEU A 386 -27.82 4.51 15.76
CA LEU A 386 -27.54 3.37 16.64
C LEU A 386 -27.20 3.75 18.09
N THR A 387 -26.86 5.01 18.37
CA THR A 387 -26.55 5.50 19.71
C THR A 387 -27.77 6.00 20.50
N GLU A 388 -28.96 6.02 19.88
CA GLU A 388 -30.20 6.41 20.58
C GLU A 388 -30.71 5.28 21.48
N GLU A 389 -31.08 5.62 22.72
CA GLU A 389 -31.47 4.64 23.75
C GLU A 389 -32.81 3.92 23.48
N SER A 390 -33.65 4.42 22.53
CA SER A 390 -35.01 3.92 22.31
C SER A 390 -35.23 3.18 20.99
N ILE A 391 -34.18 2.63 20.39
CA ILE A 391 -34.28 1.96 19.08
C ILE A 391 -34.70 0.50 19.23
N ASP A 392 -35.72 0.07 18.45
CA ASP A 392 -36.14 -1.33 18.34
C ASP A 392 -35.07 -2.21 17.64
N ASN A 393 -35.18 -3.52 17.86
CA ASN A 393 -34.21 -4.49 17.35
C ASN A 393 -34.20 -4.58 15.80
N ASP A 394 -35.34 -4.29 15.14
CA ASP A 394 -35.42 -4.36 13.68
C ASP A 394 -34.75 -3.14 13.04
N THR A 395 -35.00 -1.96 13.57
CA THR A 395 -34.30 -0.72 13.15
C THR A 395 -32.80 -0.83 13.40
N ARG A 396 -32.37 -1.44 14.52
CA ARG A 396 -30.97 -1.68 14.83
C ARG A 396 -30.31 -2.60 13.81
N ARG A 397 -30.97 -3.69 13.39
CA ARG A 397 -30.51 -4.58 12.34
C ARG A 397 -30.38 -3.86 11.00
N GLN A 398 -31.41 -3.12 10.59
CA GLN A 398 -31.40 -2.36 9.35
C GLN A 398 -30.27 -1.33 9.31
N CYS A 399 -30.03 -0.60 10.40
CA CYS A 399 -28.91 0.34 10.51
C CYS A 399 -27.56 -0.38 10.36
N ASN A 400 -27.38 -1.53 11.01
CA ASN A 400 -26.16 -2.32 10.88
C ASN A 400 -25.93 -2.82 9.44
N ASP A 401 -26.98 -3.30 8.77
CA ASP A 401 -26.89 -3.75 7.37
C ASP A 401 -26.51 -2.59 6.45
N ILE A 402 -27.09 -1.41 6.65
CA ILE A 402 -26.76 -0.21 5.87
C ILE A 402 -25.31 0.23 6.11
N ILE A 403 -24.86 0.21 7.37
CA ILE A 403 -23.48 0.54 7.72
C ILE A 403 -22.52 -0.45 7.05
N GLN A 404 -22.82 -1.75 7.11
CA GLN A 404 -21.99 -2.78 6.48
C GLN A 404 -21.94 -2.58 4.96
N GLN A 405 -23.08 -2.41 4.29
CA GLN A 405 -23.15 -2.19 2.84
C GLN A 405 -22.36 -0.93 2.41
N ASN A 406 -22.47 0.17 3.15
CA ASN A 406 -21.74 1.40 2.81
C ASN A 406 -20.24 1.28 3.10
N SER A 407 -19.84 0.49 4.11
CA SER A 407 -18.43 0.17 4.37
C SER A 407 -17.81 -0.64 3.22
N GLU A 408 -18.52 -1.66 2.74
CA GLU A 408 -18.10 -2.48 1.59
C GLU A 408 -18.03 -1.64 0.31
N LEU A 409 -19.00 -0.74 0.09
CA LEU A 409 -19.00 0.19 -1.03
C LEU A 409 -17.80 1.13 -0.98
N LEU A 410 -17.50 1.67 0.20
CA LEU A 410 -16.36 2.57 0.39
C LEU A 410 -15.02 1.86 0.14
N LEU A 411 -14.87 0.64 0.64
CA LEU A 411 -13.69 -0.19 0.38
C LEU A 411 -13.53 -0.48 -1.12
N LYS A 412 -14.63 -0.76 -1.82
CA LYS A 412 -14.62 -0.96 -3.28
C LYS A 412 -14.17 0.31 -4.00
N LEU A 413 -14.74 1.47 -3.66
CA LEU A 413 -14.35 2.76 -4.26
C LEU A 413 -12.87 3.08 -4.03
N ILE A 414 -12.35 2.80 -2.84
CA ILE A 414 -10.92 3.00 -2.54
C ILE A 414 -10.06 2.09 -3.42
N ASN A 415 -10.43 0.82 -3.55
CA ASN A 415 -9.73 -0.12 -4.41
C ASN A 415 -9.78 0.28 -5.89
N ASP A 416 -10.94 0.74 -6.38
CA ASP A 416 -11.09 1.24 -7.74
C ASP A 416 -10.20 2.47 -8.01
N VAL A 417 -10.04 3.38 -7.02
CA VAL A 417 -9.14 4.54 -7.09
C VAL A 417 -7.66 4.11 -7.10
N ILE A 418 -7.31 3.13 -6.28
CA ILE A 418 -5.94 2.57 -6.23
C ILE A 418 -5.61 1.88 -7.56
N ASP A 419 -6.55 1.08 -8.09
CA ASP A 419 -6.39 0.44 -9.40
C ASP A 419 -6.23 1.49 -10.52
N LEU A 420 -7.04 2.55 -10.49
CA LEU A 420 -6.93 3.63 -11.47
C LEU A 420 -5.61 4.43 -11.34
N SER A 421 -5.13 4.63 -10.12
CA SER A 421 -3.85 5.31 -9.88
C SER A 421 -2.64 4.48 -10.35
N SER A 422 -2.83 3.17 -10.47
CA SER A 422 -1.80 2.26 -10.99
C SER A 422 -1.81 2.15 -12.52
N LEU A 423 -2.82 2.74 -13.21
CA LEU A 423 -2.90 2.81 -14.68
C LEU A 423 -1.95 3.83 -15.32
N ASP A 424 -1.17 4.58 -14.53
CA ASP A 424 -0.13 5.47 -15.07
C ASP A 424 0.84 4.69 -15.99
N PRO A 425 1.19 5.22 -17.18
CA PRO A 425 2.06 4.55 -18.13
C PRO A 425 3.41 4.17 -17.48
N GLY A 426 3.67 2.88 -17.42
CA GLY A 426 4.93 2.32 -16.89
C GLY A 426 4.84 1.69 -15.48
N LYS A 427 3.73 1.79 -14.79
CA LYS A 427 3.55 1.15 -13.46
C LYS A 427 2.83 -0.20 -13.53
N LEU A 428 2.08 -0.48 -14.60
CA LEU A 428 1.40 -1.75 -14.81
C LEU A 428 2.34 -2.77 -15.45
N THR A 429 2.75 -3.75 -14.65
CA THR A 429 3.39 -4.96 -15.16
C THR A 429 2.33 -6.03 -15.38
N PHE A 430 2.09 -6.40 -16.64
CA PHE A 430 1.20 -7.53 -16.98
C PHE A 430 1.99 -8.84 -16.92
N ASN A 431 1.41 -9.84 -16.27
CA ASN A 431 1.96 -11.19 -16.22
C ASN A 431 1.31 -12.06 -17.28
N PHE A 432 1.74 -11.92 -18.54
CA PHE A 432 1.18 -12.67 -19.66
C PHE A 432 1.59 -14.14 -19.59
N LYS A 433 0.59 -15.02 -19.42
CA LYS A 433 0.75 -16.49 -19.44
C LYS A 433 -0.23 -17.11 -20.41
N GLU A 434 0.02 -18.33 -20.82
CA GLU A 434 -0.97 -19.12 -21.53
C GLU A 434 -2.04 -19.59 -20.53
N CYS A 435 -3.24 -19.10 -20.71
CA CYS A 435 -4.39 -19.36 -19.84
C CYS A 435 -5.54 -19.93 -20.64
N ASP A 436 -6.33 -20.77 -20.01
CA ASP A 436 -7.56 -21.30 -20.61
C ASP A 436 -8.72 -20.33 -20.38
N ALA A 437 -9.09 -19.60 -21.43
CA ALA A 437 -10.14 -18.60 -21.37
C ALA A 437 -11.52 -19.21 -21.04
N VAL A 438 -11.77 -20.47 -21.39
CA VAL A 438 -13.05 -21.14 -21.04
C VAL A 438 -13.12 -21.35 -19.55
N ASN A 439 -12.04 -21.79 -18.94
CA ASN A 439 -11.97 -21.96 -17.49
C ASN A 439 -12.08 -20.63 -16.73
N ILE A 440 -11.38 -19.59 -17.23
CA ILE A 440 -11.48 -18.23 -16.69
C ILE A 440 -12.92 -17.76 -16.69
N CYS A 441 -13.64 -17.89 -17.83
CA CYS A 441 -15.03 -17.48 -17.92
C CYS A 441 -15.95 -18.25 -16.97
N ARG A 442 -15.75 -19.56 -16.80
CA ARG A 442 -16.51 -20.35 -15.81
C ARG A 442 -16.31 -19.83 -14.39
N ASN A 443 -15.06 -19.65 -13.98
CA ASN A 443 -14.73 -19.13 -12.65
C ASN A 443 -15.30 -17.73 -12.41
N VAL A 444 -15.33 -16.90 -13.44
CA VAL A 444 -15.92 -15.56 -13.39
C VAL A 444 -17.42 -15.64 -13.18
N ILE A 445 -18.12 -16.52 -13.92
CA ILE A 445 -19.56 -16.71 -13.75
C ILE A 445 -19.88 -17.20 -12.34
N ASP A 446 -19.15 -18.21 -11.84
CA ASP A 446 -19.34 -18.72 -10.48
C ASP A 446 -19.14 -17.65 -9.41
N THR A 447 -18.19 -16.74 -9.66
CA THR A 447 -17.92 -15.61 -8.77
C THR A 447 -19.05 -14.59 -8.82
N VAL A 448 -19.50 -14.22 -10.03
CA VAL A 448 -20.58 -13.24 -10.24
C VAL A 448 -21.89 -13.76 -9.68
N GLU A 449 -22.21 -15.03 -9.85
CA GLU A 449 -23.43 -15.67 -9.29
C GLU A 449 -23.47 -15.59 -7.76
N LYS A 450 -22.34 -15.65 -7.08
CA LYS A 450 -22.25 -15.53 -5.61
C LYS A 450 -22.34 -14.10 -5.08
N VAL A 451 -21.95 -13.13 -5.90
CA VAL A 451 -21.79 -11.72 -5.46
C VAL A 451 -22.90 -10.81 -6.01
N LYS A 452 -23.63 -11.26 -7.04
CA LYS A 452 -24.73 -10.48 -7.64
C LYS A 452 -25.83 -10.19 -6.61
N GLN A 453 -26.35 -8.97 -6.66
CA GLN A 453 -27.44 -8.50 -5.79
C GLN A 453 -28.83 -8.59 -6.45
N THR A 454 -28.90 -9.14 -7.66
CA THR A 454 -30.14 -9.24 -8.45
C THR A 454 -30.50 -10.68 -8.75
N GLN A 455 -31.76 -10.92 -9.11
CA GLN A 455 -32.26 -12.24 -9.53
C GLN A 455 -31.88 -12.60 -10.98
N ALA A 456 -31.19 -11.74 -11.70
CA ALA A 456 -30.77 -12.00 -13.07
C ALA A 456 -29.82 -13.22 -13.12
N GLY A 457 -30.17 -14.24 -13.88
CA GLY A 457 -29.35 -15.42 -14.11
C GLY A 457 -28.19 -15.09 -15.04
N VAL A 458 -26.97 -15.46 -14.67
CA VAL A 458 -25.80 -15.33 -15.54
C VAL A 458 -25.33 -16.72 -15.93
N SER A 459 -25.26 -17.00 -17.23
CA SER A 459 -24.81 -18.30 -17.73
C SER A 459 -23.76 -18.12 -18.81
N PHE A 460 -22.79 -19.03 -18.83
CA PHE A 460 -21.77 -19.10 -19.87
C PHE A 460 -22.03 -20.27 -20.80
N VAL A 461 -22.27 -19.97 -22.07
CA VAL A 461 -22.52 -20.98 -23.09
C VAL A 461 -21.42 -20.91 -24.13
N THR A 462 -20.72 -22.02 -24.33
CA THR A 462 -19.68 -22.14 -25.34
C THR A 462 -19.63 -23.54 -25.90
N SER A 463 -19.28 -23.65 -27.17
CA SER A 463 -19.05 -24.94 -27.86
C SER A 463 -17.56 -25.36 -27.77
N LEU A 464 -16.74 -24.60 -27.07
CA LEU A 464 -15.31 -24.86 -26.96
C LEU A 464 -15.02 -25.55 -25.62
N ASP A 465 -14.30 -26.67 -25.67
CA ASP A 465 -13.83 -27.35 -24.47
C ASP A 465 -12.66 -26.60 -23.82
N LYS A 466 -11.82 -25.97 -24.64
CA LYS A 466 -10.64 -25.21 -24.21
C LYS A 466 -10.31 -24.12 -25.23
N LEU A 467 -9.89 -22.96 -24.72
CA LEU A 467 -9.36 -21.87 -25.54
C LEU A 467 -8.13 -21.27 -24.85
N THR A 468 -6.95 -21.61 -25.37
CA THR A 468 -5.71 -21.06 -24.84
C THR A 468 -5.48 -19.64 -25.35
N LEU A 469 -5.34 -18.68 -24.43
CA LEU A 469 -5.00 -17.29 -24.72
C LEU A 469 -3.74 -16.90 -23.92
N ARG A 470 -2.88 -16.10 -24.53
CA ARG A 470 -1.77 -15.48 -23.81
C ARG A 470 -2.25 -14.16 -23.22
N THR A 471 -2.55 -14.18 -21.95
CA THR A 471 -3.10 -13.01 -21.24
C THR A 471 -2.65 -13.00 -19.78
N ASP A 472 -2.89 -11.89 -19.09
CA ASP A 472 -2.86 -11.85 -17.64
C ASP A 472 -4.23 -12.31 -17.10
N GLU A 473 -4.24 -13.50 -16.53
CA GLU A 473 -5.44 -14.17 -16.03
C GLU A 473 -6.20 -13.31 -15.01
N SER A 474 -5.47 -12.73 -14.05
CA SER A 474 -6.06 -11.95 -12.97
C SER A 474 -6.71 -10.65 -13.48
N ARG A 475 -6.07 -9.99 -14.42
CA ARG A 475 -6.60 -8.77 -15.03
C ARG A 475 -7.77 -9.07 -15.96
N LEU A 476 -7.71 -10.16 -16.71
CA LEU A 476 -8.86 -10.60 -17.55
C LEU A 476 -10.07 -10.93 -16.66
N GLN A 477 -9.88 -11.67 -15.57
CA GLN A 477 -10.94 -11.96 -14.60
C GLN A 477 -11.52 -10.67 -14.02
N GLN A 478 -10.70 -9.73 -13.59
CA GLN A 478 -11.11 -8.43 -13.04
C GLN A 478 -12.01 -7.65 -14.02
N VAL A 479 -11.60 -7.57 -15.28
CA VAL A 479 -12.39 -6.89 -16.34
C VAL A 479 -13.74 -7.59 -16.54
N LEU A 480 -13.74 -8.91 -16.67
CA LEU A 480 -14.96 -9.68 -16.90
C LEU A 480 -15.92 -9.60 -15.71
N ILE A 481 -15.43 -9.70 -14.49
CA ILE A 481 -16.24 -9.56 -13.27
C ILE A 481 -16.86 -8.17 -13.22
N ASN A 482 -16.10 -7.10 -13.44
CA ASN A 482 -16.61 -5.73 -13.42
C ASN A 482 -17.70 -5.51 -14.48
N LEU A 483 -17.50 -6.01 -15.69
CA LEU A 483 -18.49 -5.90 -16.77
C LEU A 483 -19.77 -6.68 -16.45
N LEU A 484 -19.65 -7.90 -15.95
CA LEU A 484 -20.79 -8.76 -15.63
C LEU A 484 -21.56 -8.26 -14.41
N ILE A 485 -20.90 -7.80 -13.34
CA ILE A 485 -21.56 -7.17 -12.20
C ILE A 485 -22.32 -5.92 -12.65
N ASN A 486 -21.74 -5.09 -13.52
CA ASN A 486 -22.45 -3.94 -14.08
C ASN A 486 -23.65 -4.38 -14.93
N ALA A 487 -23.51 -5.41 -15.76
CA ALA A 487 -24.61 -5.94 -16.56
C ALA A 487 -25.73 -6.49 -15.67
N THR A 488 -25.44 -7.25 -14.62
CA THR A 488 -26.46 -7.78 -13.69
C THR A 488 -27.15 -6.65 -12.92
N LYS A 489 -26.44 -5.58 -12.57
CA LYS A 489 -27.02 -4.42 -11.86
C LYS A 489 -28.10 -3.70 -12.66
N PHE A 490 -27.98 -3.67 -13.99
CA PHE A 490 -28.93 -2.97 -14.89
C PHE A 490 -29.93 -3.92 -15.58
N THR A 491 -29.92 -5.22 -15.21
CA THR A 491 -30.82 -6.23 -15.81
C THR A 491 -31.68 -6.80 -14.68
N THR A 492 -32.99 -6.51 -14.72
CA THR A 492 -33.93 -6.92 -13.65
C THR A 492 -34.56 -8.28 -13.87
N GLU A 493 -34.77 -8.77 -15.13
CA GLU A 493 -35.51 -10.01 -15.42
C GLU A 493 -35.07 -10.77 -16.69
N ALA A 494 -33.83 -10.70 -17.13
CA ALA A 494 -33.42 -11.46 -18.32
C ALA A 494 -32.28 -12.44 -17.99
N THR A 495 -32.40 -13.67 -18.47
CA THR A 495 -31.26 -14.55 -18.68
C THR A 495 -30.54 -14.08 -19.93
N SER A 496 -29.42 -13.41 -19.78
CA SER A 496 -28.55 -13.06 -20.90
C SER A 496 -27.48 -14.13 -21.06
N PRO A 497 -27.61 -15.08 -22.00
CA PRO A 497 -26.54 -16.03 -22.25
C PRO A 497 -25.38 -15.32 -22.92
N TRP A 498 -24.22 -15.41 -22.29
CA TRP A 498 -22.97 -14.91 -22.87
C TRP A 498 -22.46 -15.90 -23.90
N HIS A 499 -22.49 -15.50 -25.20
CA HIS A 499 -22.05 -16.34 -26.30
C HIS A 499 -20.66 -15.89 -26.75
N TRP A 500 -19.68 -16.76 -26.67
CA TRP A 500 -18.41 -16.54 -27.34
C TRP A 500 -18.40 -17.27 -28.70
N ARG A 501 -18.32 -16.48 -29.79
CA ARG A 501 -18.07 -17.00 -31.14
C ARG A 501 -16.63 -16.71 -31.54
N LYS A 502 -15.93 -17.70 -32.03
CA LYS A 502 -14.66 -17.52 -32.71
C LYS A 502 -14.87 -16.67 -33.95
N SER A 503 -14.42 -15.43 -33.99
CA SER A 503 -14.42 -14.61 -35.19
C SER A 503 -13.52 -15.24 -36.23
N GLN A 504 -14.03 -15.45 -37.45
CA GLN A 504 -13.23 -15.93 -38.58
C GLN A 504 -12.37 -14.83 -39.22
N ARG A 505 -12.47 -13.58 -38.76
CA ARG A 505 -11.64 -12.47 -39.27
C ARG A 505 -10.46 -12.24 -38.32
N PRO A 506 -9.22 -12.31 -38.84
CA PRO A 506 -8.07 -11.84 -38.04
C PRO A 506 -8.24 -10.33 -37.81
N TRP A 507 -8.07 -9.89 -36.58
CA TRP A 507 -7.98 -8.48 -36.24
C TRP A 507 -6.76 -7.89 -36.92
N PRO A 508 -6.86 -6.71 -37.60
CA PRO A 508 -5.67 -6.07 -38.12
C PRO A 508 -4.78 -5.68 -36.94
N CYS A 509 -3.60 -6.27 -36.85
CA CYS A 509 -2.53 -5.79 -36.00
C CYS A 509 -2.12 -4.42 -36.54
N SER A 510 -2.58 -3.34 -35.92
CA SER A 510 -1.94 -2.04 -36.08
C SER A 510 -0.60 -2.08 -35.36
N GLN A 511 0.45 -1.85 -36.13
CA GLN A 511 1.83 -1.63 -35.69
C GLN A 511 1.94 -0.46 -34.72
#